data_6b3f5ed5ae0dc19728622fad642b80b3
#
_entry.id   6b3f5ed5ae0dc19728622fad642b80b3
#
_cell.length_a   1.000
_cell.length_b   1.000
_cell.length_c   1.000
_cell.angle_alpha   90.00
_cell.angle_beta   90.00
_cell.angle_gamma   90.00
#
_symmetry.space_group_name_H-M   'P 1'
#
loop_
_entity.id
_entity.type
_entity.pdbx_description
1 polymer ?
#
loop_
_entity_poly.entity_id
_entity_poly.type
_entity_poly.pdbx_seq_one_letter_code
_entity_poly.pdbx_strand_id
1 'polypeptide(L)'
;IGGKEYKEEIGQSYIITNEGLKALNRAEGKSRFCRISKNVSWEMMATKGNDRNYIRTRRSIILKILAESKKGLTIDEIKNKLESYEIFELPSAISDDICGLTNIGLNIDYKSGKYYFNDIIMDFVIPIIIKAEKSEFLIEKDKLREKLDTLPHDYLSMVDLAYDSKQNRLFEMKTIELLINECNYKGIHLGGTRKPDGIVYTNNEVENYGIIIDTKAYSKGYNLPISQVDEMTRYVEENNKREKKRNPNEWWNNFDSNVKKFYFSFISGKFVGNIEEKLQRITLFTEIYGNAITVTTLLYIANEIKANRMKKSDIMEYFNDKVY
;
A
#
# COMPACT_ATOMS: atom_id res chain seq x y z
N ILE A 1 -18.03 -21.35 -25.40
CA ILE A 1 -18.32 -22.66 -24.85
C ILE A 1 -19.74 -22.61 -24.29
N GLY A 2 -20.72 -23.24 -24.96
CA GLY A 2 -22.05 -23.45 -24.42
C GLY A 2 -23.07 -22.32 -24.59
N GLY A 3 -22.96 -21.40 -25.56
CA GLY A 3 -24.03 -20.48 -26.00
C GLY A 3 -24.60 -19.52 -24.92
N LYS A 4 -23.89 -19.29 -23.80
CA LYS A 4 -24.27 -18.28 -22.82
C LYS A 4 -23.49 -17.00 -23.11
N GLU A 5 -24.18 -15.96 -23.53
CA GLU A 5 -23.64 -14.60 -23.56
C GLU A 5 -23.40 -14.14 -22.12
N TYR A 6 -22.14 -13.93 -21.77
CA TYR A 6 -21.78 -13.24 -20.54
C TYR A 6 -21.75 -11.74 -20.84
N LYS A 7 -22.66 -10.98 -20.26
CA LYS A 7 -22.56 -9.52 -20.20
C LYS A 7 -21.57 -9.18 -19.10
N GLU A 8 -20.36 -8.82 -19.47
CA GLU A 8 -19.41 -8.17 -18.58
C GLU A 8 -19.86 -6.71 -18.45
N GLU A 9 -20.13 -6.24 -17.24
CA GLU A 9 -20.36 -4.83 -16.96
C GLU A 9 -19.02 -4.10 -17.09
N ILE A 10 -18.71 -3.65 -18.31
CA ILE A 10 -17.62 -2.70 -18.56
C ILE A 10 -18.08 -1.40 -17.91
N GLY A 11 -17.35 -0.92 -16.90
CA GLY A 11 -17.69 0.31 -16.18
C GLY A 11 -17.96 1.48 -17.12
N GLN A 12 -18.76 2.46 -16.69
CA GLN A 12 -19.10 3.63 -17.48
C GLN A 12 -17.84 4.33 -17.98
N SER A 13 -17.69 4.45 -19.28
CA SER A 13 -16.65 5.24 -19.92
C SER A 13 -17.21 6.62 -20.29
N TYR A 14 -16.44 7.67 -20.00
CA TYR A 14 -16.80 9.04 -20.36
C TYR A 14 -15.85 9.53 -21.46
N ILE A 15 -16.41 10.11 -22.51
CA ILE A 15 -15.63 10.78 -23.56
C ILE A 15 -15.75 12.29 -23.34
N ILE A 16 -14.59 12.95 -23.25
CA ILE A 16 -14.57 14.41 -23.18
C ILE A 16 -15.05 15.00 -24.51
N THR A 17 -16.00 15.93 -24.43
CA THR A 17 -16.47 16.67 -25.62
C THR A 17 -15.40 17.63 -26.13
N ASN A 18 -15.52 18.07 -27.40
CA ASN A 18 -14.64 19.12 -27.94
C ASN A 18 -14.70 20.42 -27.12
N GLU A 19 -15.84 20.77 -26.54
CA GLU A 19 -16.02 21.90 -25.67
C GLU A 19 -15.34 21.70 -24.32
N GLY A 20 -15.47 20.49 -23.75
CA GLY A 20 -14.75 20.08 -22.55
C GLY A 20 -13.23 20.12 -22.75
N LEU A 21 -12.73 19.65 -23.90
CA LEU A 21 -11.31 19.70 -24.25
C LEU A 21 -10.82 21.17 -24.38
N LYS A 22 -11.62 22.05 -25.01
CA LYS A 22 -11.30 23.49 -25.07
C LYS A 22 -11.27 24.12 -23.67
N ALA A 23 -12.21 23.76 -22.80
CA ALA A 23 -12.24 24.22 -21.41
C ALA A 23 -11.02 23.74 -20.63
N LEU A 24 -10.65 22.44 -20.77
CA LEU A 24 -9.45 21.87 -20.17
C LEU A 24 -8.18 22.60 -20.64
N ASN A 25 -8.01 22.78 -21.95
CA ASN A 25 -6.86 23.50 -22.51
C ASN A 25 -6.75 24.95 -22.01
N ARG A 26 -7.88 25.61 -21.77
CA ARG A 26 -7.89 26.95 -21.13
C ARG A 26 -7.49 26.89 -19.66
N ALA A 27 -8.02 25.92 -18.92
CA ALA A 27 -7.69 25.73 -17.51
C ALA A 27 -6.20 25.39 -17.32
N GLU A 28 -5.61 24.59 -18.20
CA GLU A 28 -4.18 24.23 -18.20
C GLU A 28 -3.24 25.33 -18.74
N GLY A 29 -3.80 26.47 -19.16
CA GLY A 29 -3.01 27.56 -19.73
C GLY A 29 -2.42 27.28 -21.12
N LYS A 30 -2.87 26.23 -21.79
CA LYS A 30 -2.48 25.87 -23.16
C LYS A 30 -3.17 26.73 -24.23
N SER A 31 -4.19 27.53 -23.82
CA SER A 31 -4.89 28.47 -24.69
C SER A 31 -4.37 29.89 -24.51
N ARG A 32 -4.23 30.62 -25.63
CA ARG A 32 -3.87 32.05 -25.62
C ARG A 32 -4.99 32.94 -25.04
N PHE A 33 -6.21 32.43 -24.93
CA PHE A 33 -7.37 33.17 -24.45
C PHE A 33 -7.74 32.68 -23.03
N CYS A 34 -7.87 33.59 -22.09
CA CYS A 34 -8.17 33.46 -20.65
C CYS A 34 -8.12 32.05 -20.02
N ARG A 35 -7.42 31.96 -18.91
CA ARG A 35 -7.43 30.80 -18.04
C ARG A 35 -8.80 30.68 -17.34
N ILE A 36 -9.37 29.49 -17.30
CA ILE A 36 -10.58 29.20 -16.54
C ILE A 36 -10.13 28.78 -15.13
N SER A 37 -10.76 29.37 -14.13
CA SER A 37 -10.57 28.96 -12.72
C SER A 37 -11.11 27.53 -12.53
N LYS A 38 -10.31 26.66 -11.92
CA LYS A 38 -10.75 25.33 -11.51
C LYS A 38 -11.65 25.43 -10.29
N ASN A 39 -12.78 24.74 -10.33
CA ASN A 39 -13.63 24.60 -9.16
C ASN A 39 -13.07 23.48 -8.27
N VAL A 40 -12.72 23.84 -7.05
CA VAL A 40 -12.22 22.91 -6.02
C VAL A 40 -13.08 23.05 -4.77
N SER A 41 -13.24 21.94 -4.04
CA SER A 41 -13.93 21.95 -2.76
C SER A 41 -13.14 21.16 -1.71
N TRP A 42 -13.40 21.44 -0.45
CA TRP A 42 -12.77 20.73 0.66
C TRP A 42 -13.02 19.20 0.58
N GLU A 43 -14.21 18.76 0.15
CA GLU A 43 -14.56 17.34 0.04
C GLU A 43 -13.70 16.58 -0.97
N MET A 44 -13.21 17.25 -2.00
CA MET A 44 -12.38 16.65 -3.05
C MET A 44 -10.97 16.30 -2.55
N MET A 45 -10.49 16.93 -1.48
CA MET A 45 -9.11 16.80 -1.02
C MET A 45 -8.76 15.41 -0.49
N ALA A 46 -9.74 14.67 0.02
CA ALA A 46 -9.61 13.25 0.36
C ALA A 46 -10.98 12.58 0.37
N THR A 47 -11.09 11.38 -0.20
CA THR A 47 -12.36 10.68 -0.36
C THR A 47 -12.56 9.53 0.61
N LYS A 48 -11.48 8.95 1.13
CA LYS A 48 -11.48 7.73 1.95
C LYS A 48 -10.61 7.88 3.20
N GLY A 49 -10.74 6.94 4.12
CA GLY A 49 -9.95 6.82 5.34
C GLY A 49 -10.57 7.46 6.58
N ASN A 50 -10.10 6.98 7.75
CA ASN A 50 -10.60 7.43 9.05
C ASN A 50 -10.21 8.89 9.33
N ASP A 51 -9.03 9.31 8.90
CA ASP A 51 -8.49 10.68 9.05
C ASP A 51 -8.88 11.60 7.90
N ARG A 52 -9.91 11.23 7.13
CA ARG A 52 -10.33 11.96 5.92
C ARG A 52 -10.51 13.46 6.15
N ASN A 53 -11.15 13.84 7.24
CA ASN A 53 -11.42 15.27 7.53
C ASN A 53 -10.13 16.02 7.87
N TYR A 54 -9.24 15.41 8.62
CA TYR A 54 -7.93 15.96 8.91
C TYR A 54 -7.11 16.17 7.63
N ILE A 55 -7.02 15.16 6.79
CA ILE A 55 -6.30 15.20 5.51
C ILE A 55 -6.92 16.24 4.56
N ARG A 56 -8.25 16.32 4.48
CA ARG A 56 -8.96 17.34 3.69
C ARG A 56 -8.57 18.76 4.13
N THR A 57 -8.60 19.02 5.42
CA THR A 57 -8.25 20.33 5.98
C THR A 57 -6.80 20.67 5.70
N ARG A 58 -5.88 19.75 5.96
CA ARG A 58 -4.45 19.93 5.71
C ARG A 58 -4.15 20.22 4.24
N ARG A 59 -4.66 19.39 3.31
CA ARG A 59 -4.51 19.59 1.85
C ARG A 59 -5.12 20.89 1.37
N SER A 60 -6.27 21.27 1.91
CA SER A 60 -6.91 22.56 1.58
C SER A 60 -6.05 23.76 1.97
N ILE A 61 -5.42 23.71 3.15
CA ILE A 61 -4.52 24.75 3.62
C ILE A 61 -3.24 24.77 2.77
N ILE A 62 -2.64 23.62 2.47
CA ILE A 62 -1.48 23.50 1.58
C ILE A 62 -1.81 24.12 0.21
N LEU A 63 -2.97 23.81 -0.35
CA LEU A 63 -3.40 24.38 -1.63
C LEU A 63 -3.53 25.90 -1.58
N LYS A 64 -4.13 26.47 -0.53
CA LYS A 64 -4.21 27.93 -0.35
C LYS A 64 -2.82 28.57 -0.23
N ILE A 65 -1.93 27.96 0.58
CA ILE A 65 -0.54 28.42 0.74
C ILE A 65 0.20 28.42 -0.62
N LEU A 66 0.02 27.40 -1.43
CA LEU A 66 0.64 27.31 -2.76
C LEU A 66 0.03 28.31 -3.74
N ALA A 67 -1.29 28.49 -3.73
CA ALA A 67 -2.01 29.41 -4.61
C ALA A 67 -1.66 30.89 -4.36
N GLU A 68 -1.34 31.25 -3.12
CA GLU A 68 -0.91 32.60 -2.73
C GLU A 68 0.54 32.91 -3.16
N SER A 69 1.36 31.88 -3.42
CA SER A 69 2.78 32.06 -3.71
C SER A 69 3.08 32.08 -5.20
N LYS A 70 3.48 33.23 -5.72
CA LYS A 70 3.94 33.37 -7.12
C LYS A 70 5.37 32.89 -7.37
N LYS A 71 6.19 32.74 -6.31
CA LYS A 71 7.62 32.45 -6.41
C LYS A 71 7.97 30.97 -6.21
N GLY A 72 6.97 30.12 -6.04
CA GLY A 72 7.16 28.74 -5.58
C GLY A 72 7.63 28.69 -4.12
N LEU A 73 7.40 27.55 -3.46
CA LEU A 73 7.74 27.33 -2.06
C LEU A 73 8.55 26.05 -1.90
N THR A 74 9.55 26.06 -1.03
CA THR A 74 10.20 24.83 -0.56
C THR A 74 9.27 24.09 0.40
N ILE A 75 9.59 22.81 0.66
CA ILE A 75 8.83 22.00 1.62
C ILE A 75 8.87 22.63 3.03
N ASP A 76 10.02 23.17 3.45
CA ASP A 76 10.18 23.80 4.75
C ASP A 76 9.41 25.11 4.85
N GLU A 77 9.33 25.91 3.77
CA GLU A 77 8.50 27.11 3.73
C GLU A 77 7.00 26.76 3.83
N ILE A 78 6.57 25.65 3.21
CA ILE A 78 5.18 25.16 3.33
C ILE A 78 4.91 24.68 4.76
N LYS A 79 5.85 23.90 5.33
CA LYS A 79 5.77 23.41 6.71
C LYS A 79 5.62 24.56 7.71
N ASN A 80 6.51 25.56 7.65
CA ASN A 80 6.46 26.72 8.54
C ASN A 80 5.13 27.50 8.43
N LYS A 81 4.57 27.60 7.22
CA LYS A 81 3.26 28.21 7.02
C LYS A 81 2.12 27.34 7.60
N LEU A 82 2.20 26.00 7.50
CA LEU A 82 1.23 25.08 8.11
C LEU A 82 1.23 25.19 9.64
N GLU A 83 2.40 25.37 10.25
CA GLU A 83 2.54 25.54 11.69
C GLU A 83 1.79 26.78 12.19
N SER A 84 1.66 27.85 11.38
CA SER A 84 0.82 29.01 11.72
C SER A 84 -0.68 28.71 11.76
N TYR A 85 -1.10 27.59 11.20
CA TYR A 85 -2.47 27.04 11.31
C TYR A 85 -2.58 25.93 12.36
N GLU A 86 -1.59 25.81 13.26
CA GLU A 86 -1.51 24.76 14.29
C GLU A 86 -1.46 23.34 13.70
N ILE A 87 -0.96 23.17 12.47
CA ILE A 87 -0.78 21.88 11.80
C ILE A 87 0.70 21.56 11.75
N PHE A 88 1.11 20.55 12.54
CA PHE A 88 2.50 20.11 12.66
C PHE A 88 2.69 18.80 11.90
N GLU A 89 3.45 18.84 10.80
CA GLU A 89 3.62 17.69 9.91
C GLU A 89 5.06 17.46 9.49
N LEU A 90 5.35 16.20 9.16
CA LEU A 90 6.63 15.82 8.58
C LEU A 90 6.73 16.29 7.12
N PRO A 91 7.92 16.69 6.64
CA PRO A 91 8.13 17.09 5.24
C PRO A 91 7.63 16.05 4.23
N SER A 92 7.82 14.76 4.52
CA SER A 92 7.35 13.66 3.67
C SER A 92 5.82 13.58 3.60
N ALA A 93 5.11 13.85 4.70
CA ALA A 93 3.65 13.88 4.71
C ALA A 93 3.10 15.06 3.88
N ILE A 94 3.77 16.20 3.93
CA ILE A 94 3.44 17.38 3.11
C ILE A 94 3.68 17.07 1.62
N SER A 95 4.79 16.37 1.29
CA SER A 95 5.08 15.93 -0.08
C SER A 95 4.01 14.98 -0.63
N ASP A 96 3.56 14.01 0.18
CA ASP A 96 2.47 13.11 -0.19
C ASP A 96 1.15 13.85 -0.41
N ASP A 97 0.88 14.87 0.37
CA ASP A 97 -0.32 15.70 0.18
C ASP A 97 -0.26 16.50 -1.12
N ILE A 98 0.90 17.05 -1.47
CA ILE A 98 1.11 17.75 -2.75
C ILE A 98 0.93 16.75 -3.92
N CYS A 99 1.46 15.54 -3.80
CA CYS A 99 1.22 14.47 -4.77
C CYS A 99 -0.29 14.14 -4.87
N GLY A 100 -0.99 14.05 -3.72
CA GLY A 100 -2.43 13.86 -3.69
C GLY A 100 -3.22 14.99 -4.38
N LEU A 101 -2.78 16.25 -4.23
CA LEU A 101 -3.36 17.39 -4.94
C LEU A 101 -3.12 17.31 -6.45
N THR A 102 -1.95 16.86 -6.88
CA THR A 102 -1.65 16.63 -8.29
C THR A 102 -2.53 15.52 -8.88
N ASN A 103 -2.76 14.44 -8.12
CA ASN A 103 -3.59 13.31 -8.55
C ASN A 103 -5.07 13.66 -8.73
N ILE A 104 -5.59 14.68 -8.05
CA ILE A 104 -6.94 15.20 -8.30
C ILE A 104 -7.00 16.22 -9.45
N GLY A 105 -5.91 16.38 -10.20
CA GLY A 105 -5.85 17.18 -11.41
C GLY A 105 -5.38 18.62 -11.24
N LEU A 106 -4.76 18.98 -10.10
CA LEU A 106 -4.16 20.28 -9.91
C LEU A 106 -2.74 20.31 -10.49
N ASN A 107 -2.41 21.40 -11.17
CA ASN A 107 -1.12 21.56 -11.83
C ASN A 107 -0.09 22.14 -10.86
N ILE A 108 0.70 21.27 -10.25
CA ILE A 108 1.78 21.61 -9.32
C ILE A 108 3.09 21.07 -9.89
N ASP A 109 4.01 21.95 -10.25
CA ASP A 109 5.34 21.60 -10.74
C ASP A 109 6.34 21.62 -9.59
N TYR A 110 7.31 20.68 -9.63
CA TYR A 110 8.48 20.70 -8.77
C TYR A 110 9.73 21.06 -9.59
N LYS A 111 10.35 22.21 -9.32
CA LYS A 111 11.53 22.70 -10.03
C LYS A 111 12.50 23.36 -9.07
N SER A 112 13.79 23.04 -9.17
CA SER A 112 14.85 23.67 -8.36
C SER A 112 14.55 23.67 -6.85
N GLY A 113 14.03 22.57 -6.32
CA GLY A 113 13.72 22.44 -4.89
C GLY A 113 12.43 23.12 -4.43
N LYS A 114 11.62 23.65 -5.33
CA LYS A 114 10.40 24.39 -5.02
C LYS A 114 9.17 23.85 -5.75
N TYR A 115 8.03 23.95 -5.12
CA TYR A 115 6.71 23.67 -5.67
C TYR A 115 6.07 24.94 -6.23
N TYR A 116 5.60 24.88 -7.46
CA TYR A 116 4.94 25.97 -8.17
C TYR A 116 3.51 25.57 -8.51
N PHE A 117 2.56 26.36 -8.07
CA PHE A 117 1.16 26.15 -8.42
C PHE A 117 0.81 26.96 -9.67
N ASN A 118 0.36 26.27 -10.72
CA ASN A 118 0.18 26.88 -12.06
C ASN A 118 -1.29 27.05 -12.46
N ASP A 119 -2.23 26.62 -11.63
CA ASP A 119 -3.65 26.81 -11.88
C ASP A 119 -4.16 28.13 -11.27
N ILE A 120 -5.35 28.53 -11.74
CA ILE A 120 -6.21 29.48 -11.04
C ILE A 120 -7.35 28.66 -10.43
N ILE A 121 -7.62 28.83 -9.16
CA ILE A 121 -8.73 28.17 -8.46
C ILE A 121 -9.77 29.20 -8.02
N MET A 122 -11.03 28.77 -7.99
CA MET A 122 -12.07 29.54 -7.31
C MET A 122 -11.85 29.43 -5.80
N ASP A 123 -12.15 30.50 -5.06
CA ASP A 123 -12.09 30.43 -3.61
C ASP A 123 -13.10 29.40 -3.08
N PHE A 124 -12.72 28.67 -2.04
CA PHE A 124 -13.54 27.65 -1.42
C PHE A 124 -13.41 27.70 0.10
N VAL A 125 -14.47 27.28 0.77
CA VAL A 125 -14.53 27.28 2.23
C VAL A 125 -13.86 26.03 2.79
N ILE A 126 -12.98 26.22 3.77
CA ILE A 126 -12.49 25.15 4.63
C ILE A 126 -13.39 25.16 5.87
N PRO A 127 -14.19 24.10 6.10
CA PRO A 127 -15.05 24.05 7.27
C PRO A 127 -14.21 24.16 8.55
N ILE A 128 -14.70 24.92 9.53
CA ILE A 128 -14.10 24.92 10.87
C ILE A 128 -14.45 23.58 11.50
N ILE A 129 -13.54 22.62 11.37
CA ILE A 129 -13.65 21.36 12.09
C ILE A 129 -13.02 21.59 13.44
N ILE A 130 -13.82 21.42 14.50
CA ILE A 130 -13.33 21.39 15.87
C ILE A 130 -12.21 20.36 15.90
N LYS A 131 -10.96 20.83 16.08
CA LYS A 131 -9.69 20.12 16.07
C LYS A 131 -9.80 18.69 15.54
N ALA A 132 -9.60 18.51 14.24
CA ALA A 132 -9.44 17.18 13.70
C ALA A 132 -8.12 16.61 14.23
N GLU A 133 -8.17 15.94 15.34
CA GLU A 133 -7.02 15.25 15.92
C GLU A 133 -6.65 14.08 15.04
N LYS A 134 -5.33 13.83 14.90
CA LYS A 134 -4.83 12.62 14.25
C LYS A 134 -5.33 11.41 15.04
N SER A 135 -5.86 10.40 14.37
CA SER A 135 -6.14 9.13 15.01
C SER A 135 -4.85 8.45 15.48
N GLU A 136 -4.94 7.55 16.45
CA GLU A 136 -3.82 6.71 16.88
C GLU A 136 -3.17 5.99 15.68
N PHE A 137 -3.99 5.57 14.73
CA PHE A 137 -3.56 4.93 13.50
C PHE A 137 -2.68 5.86 12.62
N LEU A 138 -3.05 7.13 12.48
CA LEU A 138 -2.25 8.09 11.73
C LEU A 138 -0.95 8.44 12.46
N ILE A 139 -1.00 8.50 13.80
CA ILE A 139 0.20 8.70 14.63
C ILE A 139 1.18 7.53 14.49
N GLU A 140 0.69 6.29 14.48
CA GLU A 140 1.52 5.10 14.23
C GLU A 140 2.16 5.14 12.84
N LYS A 141 1.37 5.53 11.84
CA LYS A 141 1.84 5.64 10.46
C LYS A 141 2.92 6.73 10.31
N ASP A 142 2.77 7.85 11.01
CA ASP A 142 3.80 8.89 11.03
C ASP A 142 5.09 8.41 11.73
N LYS A 143 4.98 7.68 12.86
CA LYS A 143 6.14 7.04 13.51
C LYS A 143 6.84 6.03 12.60
N LEU A 144 6.06 5.25 11.84
CA LEU A 144 6.61 4.32 10.86
C LEU A 144 7.34 5.08 9.74
N ARG A 145 6.76 6.16 9.25
CA ARG A 145 7.34 7.05 8.24
C ARG A 145 8.72 7.60 8.65
N GLU A 146 8.89 7.96 9.93
CA GLU A 146 10.18 8.42 10.45
C GLU A 146 11.24 7.32 10.49
N LYS A 147 10.82 6.07 10.66
CA LYS A 147 11.72 4.90 10.73
C LYS A 147 12.09 4.35 9.35
N LEU A 148 11.26 4.56 8.34
CA LEU A 148 11.50 4.08 6.99
C LEU A 148 12.38 5.08 6.22
N ASP A 149 13.68 4.97 6.39
CA ASP A 149 14.68 5.88 5.82
C ASP A 149 15.11 5.52 4.38
N THR A 150 14.94 4.26 3.98
CA THR A 150 15.35 3.78 2.65
C THR A 150 14.19 3.24 1.81
N LEU A 151 13.11 2.80 2.44
CA LEU A 151 11.94 2.27 1.76
C LEU A 151 11.10 3.41 1.16
N PRO A 152 10.64 3.32 -0.11
CA PRO A 152 9.73 4.31 -0.68
C PRO A 152 8.46 4.47 0.15
N HIS A 153 8.08 5.71 0.46
CA HIS A 153 6.95 6.00 1.33
C HIS A 153 5.57 5.65 0.74
N ASP A 154 5.48 5.37 -0.56
CA ASP A 154 4.25 4.86 -1.18
C ASP A 154 3.83 3.49 -0.62
N TYR A 155 4.79 2.69 -0.11
CA TYR A 155 4.49 1.45 0.62
C TYR A 155 3.78 1.66 1.96
N LEU A 156 3.79 2.87 2.53
CA LEU A 156 2.97 3.20 3.71
C LEU A 156 1.47 3.02 3.46
N SER A 157 1.03 3.08 2.21
CA SER A 157 -0.36 2.77 1.83
C SER A 157 -0.77 1.35 2.20
N MET A 158 0.17 0.42 2.33
CA MET A 158 -0.10 -0.97 2.74
C MET A 158 -0.71 -1.04 4.15
N VAL A 159 -0.37 -0.09 5.02
CA VAL A 159 -0.96 0.00 6.37
C VAL A 159 -2.48 0.24 6.26
N ASP A 160 -2.92 1.12 5.34
CA ASP A 160 -4.35 1.36 5.11
C ASP A 160 -5.02 0.14 4.43
N LEU A 161 -4.35 -0.45 3.43
CA LEU A 161 -4.86 -1.59 2.67
C LEU A 161 -5.08 -2.82 3.57
N ALA A 162 -4.21 -3.04 4.54
CA ALA A 162 -4.30 -4.18 5.46
C ALA A 162 -5.56 -4.15 6.36
N TYR A 163 -6.24 -3.00 6.45
CA TYR A 163 -7.50 -2.85 7.18
C TYR A 163 -8.73 -2.67 6.27
N ASP A 164 -8.55 -2.63 4.95
CA ASP A 164 -9.64 -2.48 3.98
C ASP A 164 -9.92 -3.78 3.23
N SER A 165 -10.90 -4.55 3.71
CA SER A 165 -11.31 -5.83 3.10
C SER A 165 -11.79 -5.70 1.64
N LYS A 166 -12.14 -4.50 1.18
CA LYS A 166 -12.55 -4.28 -0.22
C LYS A 166 -11.36 -4.18 -1.17
N GLN A 167 -10.16 -4.02 -0.63
CA GLN A 167 -8.93 -3.87 -1.39
C GLN A 167 -7.93 -5.03 -1.15
N ASN A 168 -8.42 -6.20 -0.74
CA ASN A 168 -7.60 -7.39 -0.50
C ASN A 168 -6.61 -7.65 -1.62
N ARG A 169 -7.09 -7.68 -2.87
CA ARG A 169 -6.23 -7.95 -4.02
C ARG A 169 -5.10 -6.94 -4.18
N LEU A 170 -5.36 -5.67 -3.90
CA LEU A 170 -4.30 -4.65 -3.97
C LEU A 170 -3.29 -4.85 -2.83
N PHE A 171 -3.75 -5.26 -1.65
CA PHE A 171 -2.88 -5.60 -0.53
C PHE A 171 -1.99 -6.81 -0.86
N GLU A 172 -2.55 -7.88 -1.41
CA GLU A 172 -1.82 -9.06 -1.90
C GLU A 172 -0.71 -8.65 -2.88
N MET A 173 -1.08 -7.93 -3.94
CA MET A 173 -0.14 -7.48 -4.98
C MET A 173 0.98 -6.61 -4.41
N LYS A 174 0.64 -5.61 -3.59
CA LYS A 174 1.62 -4.70 -2.98
C LYS A 174 2.58 -5.43 -2.03
N THR A 175 2.09 -6.45 -1.32
CA THR A 175 2.93 -7.27 -0.44
C THR A 175 3.98 -8.04 -1.22
N ILE A 176 3.60 -8.68 -2.32
CA ILE A 176 4.54 -9.42 -3.15
C ILE A 176 5.49 -8.47 -3.90
N GLU A 177 4.97 -7.35 -4.40
CA GLU A 177 5.76 -6.29 -5.03
C GLU A 177 6.86 -5.75 -4.10
N LEU A 178 6.53 -5.47 -2.84
CA LEU A 178 7.47 -5.03 -1.81
C LEU A 178 8.64 -6.01 -1.66
N LEU A 179 8.33 -7.30 -1.50
CA LEU A 179 9.36 -8.32 -1.29
C LEU A 179 10.24 -8.52 -2.53
N ILE A 180 9.68 -8.42 -3.72
CA ILE A 180 10.43 -8.55 -4.97
C ILE A 180 11.31 -7.32 -5.21
N ASN A 181 10.72 -6.12 -5.20
CA ASN A 181 11.38 -4.91 -5.65
C ASN A 181 12.34 -4.33 -4.60
N GLU A 182 11.98 -4.41 -3.32
CA GLU A 182 12.72 -3.76 -2.26
C GLU A 182 13.61 -4.72 -1.46
N CYS A 183 13.17 -5.98 -1.31
CA CYS A 183 13.96 -7.00 -0.61
C CYS A 183 14.73 -7.92 -1.55
N ASN A 184 14.63 -7.71 -2.87
CA ASN A 184 15.34 -8.50 -3.88
C ASN A 184 15.07 -10.03 -3.77
N TYR A 185 13.82 -10.41 -3.48
CA TYR A 185 13.35 -11.77 -3.66
C TYR A 185 12.95 -12.00 -5.13
N LYS A 186 13.02 -13.23 -5.57
CA LYS A 186 12.28 -13.71 -6.74
C LYS A 186 10.90 -14.19 -6.30
N GLY A 187 9.90 -14.12 -7.17
CA GLY A 187 8.56 -14.58 -6.80
C GLY A 187 7.48 -14.06 -7.74
N ILE A 188 6.24 -14.34 -7.38
CA ILE A 188 5.08 -13.97 -8.16
C ILE A 188 3.83 -13.85 -7.27
N HIS A 189 2.99 -12.86 -7.56
CA HIS A 189 1.61 -12.82 -7.09
C HIS A 189 0.80 -13.85 -7.87
N LEU A 190 0.17 -14.79 -7.18
CA LEU A 190 -0.60 -15.87 -7.79
C LEU A 190 -2.08 -15.56 -7.84
N GLY A 191 -2.66 -15.25 -6.69
CA GLY A 191 -4.07 -14.96 -6.53
C GLY A 191 -5.03 -16.02 -7.09
N GLY A 192 -6.29 -15.89 -6.77
CA GLY A 192 -7.33 -16.76 -7.30
C GLY A 192 -7.54 -18.04 -6.51
N THR A 193 -8.47 -18.90 -6.98
CA THR A 193 -8.96 -20.05 -6.23
C THR A 193 -7.93 -21.16 -6.14
N ARG A 194 -7.79 -21.76 -4.96
CA ARG A 194 -6.92 -22.92 -4.68
C ARG A 194 -5.43 -22.65 -4.93
N LYS A 195 -5.00 -21.45 -4.70
CA LYS A 195 -3.59 -21.02 -4.71
C LYS A 195 -3.34 -20.08 -3.55
N PRO A 196 -2.12 -20.02 -2.99
CA PRO A 196 -1.76 -18.95 -2.08
C PRO A 196 -1.80 -17.60 -2.81
N ASP A 197 -1.84 -16.50 -2.05
CA ASP A 197 -1.84 -15.16 -2.63
C ASP A 197 -0.55 -14.90 -3.42
N GLY A 198 0.57 -15.41 -2.93
CA GLY A 198 1.83 -15.34 -3.63
C GLY A 198 2.90 -16.21 -3.04
N ILE A 199 4.00 -16.26 -3.76
CA ILE A 199 5.22 -16.92 -3.32
C ILE A 199 6.42 -16.03 -3.57
N VAL A 200 7.39 -16.10 -2.68
CA VAL A 200 8.70 -15.50 -2.89
C VAL A 200 9.80 -16.48 -2.50
N TYR A 201 10.99 -16.32 -3.09
CA TYR A 201 12.11 -17.18 -2.79
C TYR A 201 13.45 -16.51 -3.07
N THR A 202 14.48 -17.05 -2.46
CA THR A 202 15.88 -16.78 -2.79
C THR A 202 16.60 -18.10 -3.06
N ASN A 203 17.53 -18.11 -3.99
CA ASN A 203 18.22 -19.32 -4.45
C ASN A 203 19.71 -19.10 -4.68
N ASN A 204 20.34 -18.24 -3.87
CA ASN A 204 21.79 -18.10 -3.88
C ASN A 204 22.46 -19.14 -2.96
N GLU A 205 23.79 -19.20 -2.97
CA GLU A 205 24.55 -20.22 -2.21
C GLU A 205 24.37 -20.11 -0.68
N VAL A 206 24.12 -18.91 -0.17
CA VAL A 206 24.01 -18.62 1.27
C VAL A 206 22.56 -18.68 1.75
N GLU A 207 21.64 -18.25 0.87
CA GLU A 207 20.22 -18.07 1.19
C GLU A 207 19.40 -18.85 0.15
N ASN A 208 18.94 -20.04 0.54
CA ASN A 208 18.15 -20.88 -0.35
C ASN A 208 16.88 -21.35 0.36
N TYR A 209 15.81 -20.55 0.22
CA TYR A 209 14.51 -20.87 0.77
C TYR A 209 13.37 -20.17 0.02
N GLY A 210 12.17 -20.72 0.16
CA GLY A 210 10.92 -20.16 -0.37
C GLY A 210 9.89 -19.90 0.73
N ILE A 211 9.02 -18.94 0.50
CA ILE A 211 7.95 -18.56 1.42
C ILE A 211 6.61 -18.62 0.66
N ILE A 212 5.66 -19.34 1.22
CA ILE A 212 4.26 -19.37 0.79
C ILE A 212 3.54 -18.27 1.57
N ILE A 213 2.94 -17.30 0.87
CA ILE A 213 2.38 -16.11 1.49
C ILE A 213 0.86 -16.07 1.30
N ASP A 214 0.18 -15.78 2.39
CA ASP A 214 -1.26 -15.53 2.44
C ASP A 214 -1.52 -14.22 3.20
N THR A 215 -2.18 -13.28 2.56
CA THR A 215 -2.43 -11.93 3.11
C THR A 215 -3.87 -11.78 3.54
N LYS A 216 -4.12 -11.03 4.60
CA LYS A 216 -5.45 -10.87 5.15
C LYS A 216 -5.72 -9.42 5.56
N ALA A 217 -6.66 -8.77 4.86
CA ALA A 217 -7.07 -7.39 5.15
C ALA A 217 -8.40 -7.38 5.94
N TYR A 218 -8.32 -7.07 7.22
CA TYR A 218 -9.48 -7.06 8.13
C TYR A 218 -9.47 -5.83 9.04
N SER A 219 -10.56 -5.08 9.04
CA SER A 219 -10.69 -3.82 9.78
C SER A 219 -10.55 -3.95 11.31
N LYS A 220 -10.88 -5.11 11.88
CA LYS A 220 -10.81 -5.37 13.33
C LYS A 220 -9.65 -6.29 13.74
N GLY A 221 -8.77 -6.63 12.80
CA GLY A 221 -7.73 -7.63 12.97
C GLY A 221 -8.17 -9.03 12.55
N TYR A 222 -7.19 -9.89 12.30
CA TYR A 222 -7.36 -11.22 11.76
C TYR A 222 -7.16 -12.30 12.83
N ASN A 223 -8.13 -13.20 12.96
CA ASN A 223 -8.13 -14.24 14.00
C ASN A 223 -7.71 -15.63 13.51
N LEU A 224 -7.28 -15.76 12.25
CA LEU A 224 -6.85 -17.00 11.60
C LEU A 224 -7.86 -18.16 11.82
N PRO A 225 -9.01 -18.20 11.13
CA PRO A 225 -10.01 -19.26 11.28
C PRO A 225 -9.43 -20.64 10.93
N ILE A 226 -9.97 -21.71 11.50
CA ILE A 226 -9.52 -23.09 11.25
C ILE A 226 -9.53 -23.43 9.75
N SER A 227 -10.52 -22.95 9.01
CA SER A 227 -10.56 -23.13 7.55
C SER A 227 -9.35 -22.57 6.83
N GLN A 228 -8.76 -21.48 7.33
CA GLN A 228 -7.54 -20.88 6.77
C GLN A 228 -6.27 -21.61 7.24
N VAL A 229 -6.29 -22.18 8.46
CA VAL A 229 -5.25 -23.10 8.92
C VAL A 229 -5.21 -24.33 8.00
N ASP A 230 -6.36 -24.95 7.73
CA ASP A 230 -6.48 -26.10 6.86
C ASP A 230 -6.11 -25.76 5.40
N GLU A 231 -6.40 -24.56 4.96
CA GLU A 231 -6.02 -24.05 3.63
C GLU A 231 -4.51 -23.90 3.48
N MET A 232 -3.83 -23.26 4.46
CA MET A 232 -2.38 -23.13 4.44
C MET A 232 -1.71 -24.50 4.57
N THR A 233 -2.20 -25.38 5.45
CA THR A 233 -1.73 -26.77 5.57
C THR A 233 -1.77 -27.47 4.20
N ARG A 234 -2.88 -27.32 3.47
CA ARG A 234 -3.01 -27.87 2.12
C ARG A 234 -1.96 -27.27 1.16
N TYR A 235 -1.74 -25.96 1.17
CA TYR A 235 -0.74 -25.33 0.31
C TYR A 235 0.67 -25.86 0.60
N VAL A 236 1.04 -25.97 1.87
CA VAL A 236 2.34 -26.53 2.26
C VAL A 236 2.48 -28.01 1.79
N GLU A 237 1.45 -28.83 2.01
CA GLU A 237 1.45 -30.22 1.53
C GLU A 237 1.52 -30.32 0.01
N GLU A 238 0.80 -29.48 -0.73
CA GLU A 238 0.83 -29.45 -2.19
C GLU A 238 2.24 -29.12 -2.69
N ASN A 239 2.92 -28.13 -2.08
CA ASN A 239 4.30 -27.81 -2.41
C ASN A 239 5.27 -28.96 -2.08
N ASN A 240 5.09 -29.64 -0.94
CA ASN A 240 5.97 -30.76 -0.55
C ASN A 240 5.82 -31.96 -1.48
N LYS A 241 4.57 -32.30 -1.87
CA LYS A 241 4.27 -33.48 -2.68
C LYS A 241 4.33 -33.23 -4.18
N ARG A 242 4.04 -32.02 -4.63
CA ARG A 242 4.06 -31.57 -6.04
C ARG A 242 3.31 -32.48 -7.01
N GLU A 243 2.14 -32.97 -6.58
CA GLU A 243 1.33 -33.92 -7.34
C GLU A 243 0.20 -33.20 -8.09
N LYS A 244 0.26 -33.19 -9.42
CA LYS A 244 -0.75 -32.57 -10.29
C LYS A 244 -2.19 -32.99 -10.01
N LYS A 245 -2.41 -34.27 -9.64
CA LYS A 245 -3.74 -34.77 -9.28
C LYS A 245 -4.34 -34.13 -8.05
N ARG A 246 -3.53 -33.55 -7.14
CA ARG A 246 -3.97 -32.83 -5.95
C ARG A 246 -4.42 -31.43 -6.29
N ASN A 247 -3.66 -30.74 -7.13
CA ASN A 247 -4.00 -29.40 -7.61
C ASN A 247 -3.54 -29.21 -9.06
N PRO A 248 -4.50 -29.18 -10.03
CA PRO A 248 -4.18 -28.99 -11.44
C PRO A 248 -3.49 -27.65 -11.78
N ASN A 249 -3.55 -26.66 -10.89
CA ASN A 249 -2.90 -25.38 -11.09
C ASN A 249 -1.37 -25.47 -10.99
N GLU A 250 -0.85 -26.49 -10.33
CA GLU A 250 0.59 -26.73 -10.15
C GLU A 250 1.36 -25.46 -9.76
N TRP A 251 0.76 -24.62 -8.90
CA TRP A 251 1.27 -23.28 -8.53
C TRP A 251 2.70 -23.33 -7.94
N TRP A 252 3.11 -24.45 -7.35
CA TRP A 252 4.46 -24.68 -6.81
C TRP A 252 5.55 -24.68 -7.89
N ASN A 253 5.21 -24.87 -9.18
CA ASN A 253 6.16 -24.80 -10.29
C ASN A 253 6.71 -23.38 -10.51
N ASN A 254 6.15 -22.38 -9.85
CA ASN A 254 6.70 -21.03 -9.85
C ASN A 254 7.91 -20.85 -8.90
N PHE A 255 8.17 -21.81 -8.01
CA PHE A 255 9.44 -21.85 -7.30
C PHE A 255 10.55 -22.38 -8.20
N ASP A 256 11.76 -21.85 -8.02
CA ASP A 256 12.95 -22.42 -8.65
C ASP A 256 13.17 -23.85 -8.13
N SER A 257 13.57 -24.76 -9.03
CA SER A 257 13.79 -26.19 -8.71
C SER A 257 14.90 -26.43 -7.67
N ASN A 258 15.80 -25.48 -7.51
CA ASN A 258 16.89 -25.54 -6.54
C ASN A 258 16.47 -25.16 -5.11
N VAL A 259 15.27 -24.55 -4.94
CA VAL A 259 14.75 -24.23 -3.62
C VAL A 259 14.31 -25.49 -2.89
N LYS A 260 14.94 -25.76 -1.74
CA LYS A 260 14.71 -26.99 -0.97
C LYS A 260 14.07 -26.75 0.39
N LYS A 261 14.24 -25.57 0.96
CA LYS A 261 13.70 -25.22 2.27
C LYS A 261 12.52 -24.27 2.08
N PHE A 262 11.42 -24.55 2.77
CA PHE A 262 10.20 -23.75 2.62
C PHE A 262 9.69 -23.30 3.97
N TYR A 263 8.95 -22.20 3.94
CA TYR A 263 8.25 -21.60 5.07
C TYR A 263 6.89 -21.10 4.61
N PHE A 264 6.02 -20.77 5.57
CA PHE A 264 4.77 -20.07 5.27
C PHE A 264 4.65 -18.79 6.11
N SER A 265 3.90 -17.83 5.61
CA SER A 265 3.66 -16.55 6.28
C SER A 265 2.24 -16.06 6.09
N PHE A 266 1.59 -15.71 7.19
CA PHE A 266 0.38 -14.88 7.15
C PHE A 266 0.75 -13.43 7.36
N ILE A 267 0.20 -12.53 6.53
CA ILE A 267 0.46 -11.09 6.61
C ILE A 267 -0.86 -10.34 6.77
N SER A 268 -0.97 -9.50 7.81
CA SER A 268 -2.18 -8.73 8.10
C SER A 268 -1.86 -7.40 8.77
N GLY A 269 -2.86 -6.53 8.90
CA GLY A 269 -2.73 -5.29 9.66
C GLY A 269 -2.57 -5.54 11.16
N LYS A 270 -3.33 -6.51 11.68
CA LYS A 270 -3.31 -6.89 13.11
C LYS A 270 -3.77 -8.33 13.26
N PHE A 271 -3.19 -9.05 14.19
CA PHE A 271 -3.63 -10.38 14.60
C PHE A 271 -4.36 -10.33 15.94
N VAL A 272 -5.38 -11.16 16.12
CA VAL A 272 -6.19 -11.24 17.34
C VAL A 272 -6.50 -12.70 17.71
N GLY A 273 -6.56 -13.00 19.00
CA GLY A 273 -6.77 -14.36 19.50
C GLY A 273 -5.48 -15.20 19.53
N ASN A 274 -5.65 -16.52 19.65
CA ASN A 274 -4.55 -17.47 19.83
C ASN A 274 -3.97 -17.89 18.46
N ILE A 275 -3.15 -17.05 17.87
CA ILE A 275 -2.57 -17.26 16.54
C ILE A 275 -1.45 -18.30 16.58
N GLU A 276 -0.56 -18.22 17.57
CA GLU A 276 0.63 -19.07 17.67
C GLU A 276 0.25 -20.57 17.73
N GLU A 277 -0.76 -20.94 18.51
CA GLU A 277 -1.26 -22.31 18.53
C GLU A 277 -1.75 -22.80 17.16
N LYS A 278 -2.35 -21.89 16.39
CA LYS A 278 -2.83 -22.20 15.02
C LYS A 278 -1.67 -22.36 14.03
N LEU A 279 -0.61 -21.56 14.17
CA LEU A 279 0.61 -21.73 13.38
C LEU A 279 1.28 -23.07 13.72
N GLN A 280 1.45 -23.36 15.01
CA GLN A 280 1.99 -24.63 15.49
C GLN A 280 1.21 -25.84 14.97
N ARG A 281 -0.12 -25.71 14.84
CA ARG A 281 -0.94 -26.77 14.25
C ARG A 281 -0.55 -27.06 12.80
N ILE A 282 -0.28 -26.03 11.99
CA ILE A 282 0.20 -26.22 10.60
C ILE A 282 1.54 -26.94 10.62
N THR A 283 2.47 -26.48 11.46
CA THR A 283 3.80 -27.06 11.60
C THR A 283 3.76 -28.53 12.04
N LEU A 284 2.89 -28.87 12.99
CA LEU A 284 2.70 -30.25 13.44
C LEU A 284 2.27 -31.22 12.31
N PHE A 285 1.46 -30.75 11.36
CA PHE A 285 0.99 -31.57 10.24
C PHE A 285 1.97 -31.60 9.06
N THR A 286 2.77 -30.56 8.89
CA THR A 286 3.57 -30.36 7.65
C THR A 286 5.07 -30.42 7.88
N GLU A 287 5.52 -30.33 9.13
CA GLU A 287 6.93 -30.17 9.53
C GLU A 287 7.57 -28.88 8.98
N ILE A 288 6.76 -27.95 8.47
CA ILE A 288 7.19 -26.66 7.94
C ILE A 288 6.78 -25.55 8.89
N TYR A 289 7.77 -24.78 9.32
CA TYR A 289 7.57 -23.63 10.20
C TYR A 289 7.04 -22.42 9.45
N GLY A 290 6.27 -21.60 10.16
CA GLY A 290 5.74 -20.36 9.63
C GLY A 290 5.75 -19.21 10.62
N ASN A 291 5.07 -18.15 10.23
CA ASN A 291 4.84 -17.00 11.10
C ASN A 291 3.57 -16.24 10.73
N ALA A 292 3.22 -15.29 11.60
CA ALA A 292 2.25 -14.26 11.32
C ALA A 292 2.94 -12.90 11.52
N ILE A 293 3.00 -12.09 10.46
CA ILE A 293 3.71 -10.80 10.48
C ILE A 293 2.72 -9.66 10.24
N THR A 294 2.75 -8.63 11.11
CA THR A 294 1.99 -7.42 10.83
C THR A 294 2.61 -6.64 9.68
N VAL A 295 1.77 -5.92 8.92
CA VAL A 295 2.26 -5.07 7.82
C VAL A 295 3.28 -4.05 8.29
N THR A 296 3.15 -3.53 9.50
CA THR A 296 4.10 -2.57 10.10
C THR A 296 5.47 -3.23 10.30
N THR A 297 5.50 -4.43 10.86
CA THR A 297 6.74 -5.22 11.01
C THR A 297 7.35 -5.58 9.66
N LEU A 298 6.52 -5.98 8.69
CA LEU A 298 6.99 -6.30 7.34
C LEU A 298 7.67 -5.10 6.67
N LEU A 299 7.07 -3.90 6.76
CA LEU A 299 7.66 -2.67 6.21
C LEU A 299 8.98 -2.33 6.89
N TYR A 300 9.07 -2.51 8.22
CA TYR A 300 10.32 -2.31 8.93
C TYR A 300 11.40 -3.31 8.48
N ILE A 301 11.10 -4.60 8.40
CA ILE A 301 12.01 -5.63 7.89
C ILE A 301 12.48 -5.30 6.46
N ALA A 302 11.55 -4.90 5.59
CA ALA A 302 11.88 -4.53 4.22
C ALA A 302 12.84 -3.32 4.16
N ASN A 303 12.62 -2.33 5.02
CA ASN A 303 13.51 -1.19 5.15
C ASN A 303 14.92 -1.61 5.59
N GLU A 304 15.04 -2.48 6.60
CA GLU A 304 16.31 -2.96 7.10
C GLU A 304 17.09 -3.80 6.07
N ILE A 305 16.39 -4.63 5.29
CA ILE A 305 16.99 -5.39 4.19
C ILE A 305 17.49 -4.45 3.10
N LYS A 306 16.65 -3.50 2.67
CA LYS A 306 17.01 -2.54 1.63
C LYS A 306 18.19 -1.67 2.04
N ALA A 307 18.26 -1.30 3.31
CA ALA A 307 19.38 -0.55 3.89
C ALA A 307 20.64 -1.40 4.14
N ASN A 308 20.61 -2.70 3.85
CA ASN A 308 21.68 -3.67 4.16
C ASN A 308 22.02 -3.76 5.67
N ARG A 309 21.07 -3.45 6.55
CA ARG A 309 21.20 -3.62 8.01
C ARG A 309 20.72 -5.00 8.48
N MET A 310 19.90 -5.68 7.67
CA MET A 310 19.43 -7.04 7.88
C MET A 310 19.65 -7.88 6.63
N LYS A 311 20.11 -9.11 6.79
CA LYS A 311 20.26 -10.08 5.69
C LYS A 311 18.97 -10.90 5.53
N LYS A 312 18.71 -11.41 4.33
CA LYS A 312 17.59 -12.34 4.11
C LYS A 312 17.74 -13.64 4.91
N SER A 313 18.97 -14.06 5.23
CA SER A 313 19.23 -15.18 6.14
C SER A 313 18.65 -14.95 7.55
N ASP A 314 18.66 -13.72 8.04
CA ASP A 314 18.19 -13.40 9.38
C ASP A 314 16.68 -13.52 9.49
N ILE A 315 15.97 -13.41 8.34
CA ILE A 315 14.51 -13.60 8.27
C ILE A 315 14.11 -15.04 8.62
N MET A 316 14.99 -16.01 8.39
CA MET A 316 14.67 -17.41 8.74
C MET A 316 14.40 -17.60 10.23
N GLU A 317 14.95 -16.73 11.11
CA GLU A 317 14.70 -16.77 12.54
C GLU A 317 13.25 -16.35 12.92
N TYR A 318 12.57 -15.64 12.04
CA TYR A 318 11.17 -15.26 12.24
C TYR A 318 10.19 -16.41 11.94
N PHE A 319 10.63 -17.50 11.29
CA PHE A 319 9.79 -18.68 11.04
C PHE A 319 9.88 -19.65 12.21
N ASN A 320 9.18 -19.34 13.29
CA ASN A 320 9.19 -20.06 14.55
C ASN A 320 7.80 -20.15 15.19
N ASP A 321 6.75 -20.07 14.38
CA ASP A 321 5.34 -20.14 14.77
C ASP A 321 4.89 -19.02 15.73
N LYS A 322 5.47 -17.82 15.57
CA LYS A 322 5.13 -16.64 16.38
C LYS A 322 4.47 -15.54 15.56
N VAL A 323 3.92 -14.58 16.28
CA VAL A 323 3.36 -13.32 15.76
C VAL A 323 4.37 -12.19 15.94
N TYR A 324 4.58 -11.38 14.90
CA TYR A 324 5.50 -10.25 14.87
C TYR A 324 4.84 -8.96 14.41
#